data_90ae6ab7d0c92a36ea1660aaf2bb0428
#
_entry.id   90ae6ab7d0c92a36ea1660aaf2bb0428
#
_cell.length_a   1.000
_cell.length_b   1.000
_cell.length_c   1.000
_cell.angle_alpha   90.00
_cell.angle_beta   90.00
_cell.angle_gamma   90.00
#
_symmetry.space_group_name_H-M   'P 1'
#
loop_
_entity.id
_entity.type
_entity.pdbx_description
1 polymer ?
#
loop_
_entity_poly.entity_id
_entity_poly.type
_entity_poly.pdbx_seq_one_letter_code
_entity_poly.pdbx_strand_id
1 'polypeptide(L)'
;MKYIMTILLALLIISTAVDEDLSTTSLIRQCAYNYITCLSNSINYLGENVSVFSQIKNKPYEKTYTKVMKNRSLIKLYVNSGESIDQIIKTYNSNIDKDIDAFREVVYKENQGIVSSDYNVQAGEYILVPSNNND
;
A
#
# COMPACT_ATOMS: atom_id res chain seq x y z
N MET A 1 -4.77 -17.57 -18.13
CA MET A 1 -4.80 -18.68 -17.16
C MET A 1 -4.04 -19.94 -17.62
N LYS A 2 -4.14 -20.39 -18.89
CA LYS A 2 -3.44 -21.63 -19.36
C LYS A 2 -1.91 -21.58 -19.14
N TYR A 3 -1.26 -20.45 -19.40
CA TYR A 3 0.20 -20.33 -19.29
C TYR A 3 0.68 -20.27 -17.83
N ILE A 4 -0.11 -19.74 -16.89
CA ILE A 4 0.22 -19.70 -15.46
C ILE A 4 0.30 -21.11 -14.87
N MET A 5 -0.67 -21.97 -15.25
CA MET A 5 -0.66 -23.38 -14.86
C MET A 5 0.56 -24.13 -15.43
N THR A 6 0.95 -23.83 -16.67
CA THR A 6 2.11 -24.47 -17.31
C THR A 6 3.42 -24.05 -16.63
N ILE A 7 3.54 -22.77 -16.26
CA ILE A 7 4.70 -22.25 -15.53
C ILE A 7 4.76 -22.83 -14.11
N LEU A 8 3.63 -22.90 -13.40
CA LEU A 8 3.55 -23.53 -12.08
C LEU A 8 3.89 -25.02 -12.13
N LEU A 9 3.40 -25.74 -13.15
CA LEU A 9 3.72 -27.16 -13.35
C LEU A 9 5.21 -27.36 -13.67
N ALA A 10 5.80 -26.51 -14.51
CA ALA A 10 7.24 -26.54 -14.82
C ALA A 10 8.08 -26.27 -13.57
N LEU A 11 7.72 -25.30 -12.73
CA LEU A 11 8.38 -25.01 -11.47
C LEU A 11 8.27 -26.19 -10.49
N LEU A 12 7.14 -26.87 -10.45
CA LEU A 12 6.89 -28.03 -9.60
C LEU A 12 7.72 -29.24 -10.05
N ILE A 13 7.84 -29.49 -11.36
CA ILE A 13 8.68 -30.54 -11.94
C ILE A 13 10.18 -30.25 -11.66
N ILE A 14 10.63 -29.02 -11.83
CA ILE A 14 12.01 -28.61 -11.50
C ILE A 14 12.28 -28.79 -10.00
N SER A 15 11.32 -28.45 -9.14
CA SER A 15 11.43 -28.61 -7.68
C SER A 15 11.54 -30.08 -7.23
N THR A 16 10.90 -31.00 -7.96
CA THR A 16 10.93 -32.44 -7.62
C THR A 16 12.09 -33.21 -8.28
N ALA A 17 12.68 -32.66 -9.34
CA ALA A 17 13.78 -33.30 -10.08
C ALA A 17 15.19 -32.98 -9.54
N VAL A 18 15.28 -32.10 -8.53
CA VAL A 18 16.57 -31.70 -7.96
C VAL A 18 16.87 -32.54 -6.72
N ASP A 19 17.59 -33.61 -6.91
CA ASP A 19 18.34 -34.30 -5.88
C ASP A 19 19.48 -33.39 -5.35
N GLU A 20 19.44 -33.13 -4.09
CA GLU A 20 20.39 -32.71 -3.04
C GLU A 20 21.71 -31.99 -3.38
N ASP A 21 21.88 -31.38 -4.55
CA ASP A 21 23.06 -30.54 -4.77
C ASP A 21 22.77 -29.07 -4.37
N LEU A 22 23.35 -28.68 -3.23
CA LEU A 22 23.17 -27.36 -2.58
C LEU A 22 23.41 -26.18 -3.54
N SER A 23 24.24 -26.36 -4.57
CA SER A 23 24.55 -25.33 -5.57
C SER A 23 23.37 -25.06 -6.51
N THR A 24 22.65 -26.10 -6.92
CA THR A 24 21.50 -26.00 -7.84
C THR A 24 20.29 -25.37 -7.15
N THR A 25 20.08 -25.70 -5.88
CA THR A 25 18.99 -25.11 -5.08
C THR A 25 19.17 -23.60 -4.88
N SER A 26 20.42 -23.14 -4.70
CA SER A 26 20.72 -21.71 -4.57
C SER A 26 20.47 -20.96 -5.89
N LEU A 27 20.83 -21.54 -7.02
CA LEU A 27 20.60 -20.98 -8.36
C LEU A 27 19.09 -20.87 -8.66
N ILE A 28 18.31 -21.91 -8.35
CA ILE A 28 16.85 -21.89 -8.56
C ILE A 28 16.21 -20.82 -7.69
N ARG A 29 16.59 -20.69 -6.40
CA ARG A 29 16.12 -19.62 -5.53
C ARG A 29 16.45 -18.23 -6.07
N GLN A 30 17.65 -18.05 -6.57
CA GLN A 30 18.09 -16.78 -7.13
C GLN A 30 17.35 -16.44 -8.43
N CYS A 31 17.12 -17.41 -9.31
CA CYS A 31 16.29 -17.23 -10.50
C CYS A 31 14.84 -16.90 -10.15
N ALA A 32 14.24 -17.59 -9.18
CA ALA A 32 12.88 -17.31 -8.71
C ALA A 32 12.79 -15.91 -8.10
N TYR A 33 13.75 -15.51 -7.28
CA TYR A 33 13.80 -14.18 -6.68
C TYR A 33 13.94 -13.09 -7.75
N ASN A 34 14.86 -13.26 -8.72
CA ASN A 34 15.04 -12.32 -9.81
C ASN A 34 13.79 -12.21 -10.69
N TYR A 35 13.09 -13.32 -10.93
CA TYR A 35 11.83 -13.33 -11.69
C TYR A 35 10.71 -12.58 -10.96
N ILE A 36 10.54 -12.82 -9.65
CA ILE A 36 9.55 -12.12 -8.82
C ILE A 36 9.86 -10.62 -8.78
N THR A 37 11.14 -10.26 -8.61
CA THR A 37 11.58 -8.86 -8.60
C THR A 37 11.32 -8.18 -9.96
N CYS A 38 11.61 -8.87 -11.07
CA CYS A 38 11.34 -8.38 -12.41
C CYS A 38 9.84 -8.18 -12.65
N LEU A 39 8.99 -9.13 -12.24
CA LEU A 39 7.53 -9.00 -12.31
C LEU A 39 7.03 -7.81 -11.47
N SER A 40 7.51 -7.66 -10.24
CA SER A 40 7.14 -6.55 -9.36
C SER A 40 7.51 -5.20 -9.98
N ASN A 41 8.72 -5.07 -10.51
CA ASN A 41 9.18 -3.86 -11.18
C ASN A 41 8.36 -3.57 -12.45
N SER A 42 8.02 -4.61 -13.22
CA SER A 42 7.19 -4.45 -14.44
C SER A 42 5.76 -4.01 -14.08
N ILE A 43 5.16 -4.56 -13.03
CA ILE A 43 3.83 -4.17 -12.54
C ILE A 43 3.85 -2.72 -12.04
N ASN A 44 4.89 -2.32 -11.30
CA ASN A 44 5.04 -0.95 -10.84
C ASN A 44 5.22 0.03 -12.01
N TYR A 45 6.09 -0.30 -12.98
CA TYR A 45 6.29 0.50 -14.19
C TYR A 45 4.99 0.66 -15.01
N LEU A 46 4.24 -0.42 -15.20
CA LEU A 46 2.95 -0.37 -15.89
C LEU A 46 1.92 0.44 -15.09
N GLY A 47 1.91 0.33 -13.76
CA GLY A 47 1.05 1.09 -12.88
C GLY A 47 1.29 2.61 -12.94
N GLU A 48 2.52 3.02 -13.19
CA GLU A 48 2.91 4.43 -13.29
C GLU A 48 2.73 5.02 -14.70
N ASN A 49 2.92 4.20 -15.74
CA ASN A 49 3.01 4.69 -17.12
C ASN A 49 1.78 4.35 -17.99
N VAL A 50 0.90 3.46 -17.53
CA VAL A 50 -0.30 3.05 -18.30
C VAL A 50 -1.56 3.40 -17.52
N SER A 51 -2.36 4.33 -18.05
CA SER A 51 -3.55 4.87 -17.36
C SER A 51 -4.58 3.81 -16.92
N VAL A 52 -4.70 2.71 -17.64
CA VAL A 52 -5.59 1.60 -17.28
C VAL A 52 -5.11 0.88 -16.02
N PHE A 53 -3.79 0.69 -15.87
CA PHE A 53 -3.21 0.05 -14.68
C PHE A 53 -3.22 0.98 -13.46
N SER A 54 -3.07 2.29 -13.66
CA SER A 54 -3.23 3.26 -12.57
C SER A 54 -4.66 3.27 -12.02
N GLN A 55 -5.66 3.13 -12.89
CA GLN A 55 -7.07 3.01 -12.46
C GLN A 55 -7.32 1.73 -11.66
N ILE A 56 -6.73 0.60 -12.05
CA ILE A 56 -6.85 -0.67 -11.31
C ILE A 56 -6.17 -0.58 -9.95
N LYS A 57 -4.99 0.05 -9.88
CA LYS A 57 -4.23 0.26 -8.64
C LYS A 57 -4.96 1.19 -7.65
N ASN A 58 -5.72 2.16 -8.17
CA ASN A 58 -6.42 3.16 -7.35
C ASN A 58 -7.85 2.75 -6.95
N LYS A 59 -8.46 1.76 -7.60
CA LYS A 59 -9.81 1.27 -7.24
C LYS A 59 -9.99 0.91 -5.76
N PRO A 60 -9.06 0.20 -5.11
CA PRO A 60 -9.18 -0.07 -3.67
C PRO A 60 -9.19 1.23 -2.85
N TYR A 61 -8.31 2.18 -3.20
CA TYR A 61 -8.22 3.46 -2.53
C TYR A 61 -9.50 4.29 -2.70
N GLU A 62 -10.07 4.39 -3.92
CA GLU A 62 -11.32 5.10 -4.15
C GLU A 62 -12.46 4.58 -3.25
N LYS A 63 -12.52 3.27 -3.06
CA LYS A 63 -13.50 2.64 -2.17
C LYS A 63 -13.25 3.02 -0.71
N THR A 64 -12.00 2.97 -0.26
CA THR A 64 -11.57 3.39 1.08
C THR A 64 -11.88 4.87 1.28
N TYR A 65 -11.46 5.72 0.33
CA TYR A 65 -11.69 7.16 0.35
C TYR A 65 -13.19 7.49 0.46
N THR A 66 -14.03 6.91 -0.40
CA THR A 66 -15.49 7.14 -0.36
C THR A 66 -16.10 6.71 0.97
N LYS A 67 -15.61 5.59 1.54
CA LYS A 67 -16.08 5.12 2.86
C LYS A 67 -15.70 6.10 3.97
N VAL A 68 -14.44 6.53 4.01
CA VAL A 68 -13.90 7.42 5.05
C VAL A 68 -14.51 8.82 4.92
N MET A 69 -14.62 9.35 3.70
CA MET A 69 -15.11 10.71 3.45
C MET A 69 -16.63 10.84 3.45
N LYS A 70 -17.36 9.76 3.72
CA LYS A 70 -18.82 9.83 3.87
C LYS A 70 -19.18 10.73 5.06
N ASN A 71 -19.78 11.88 4.78
CA ASN A 71 -20.14 12.93 5.76
C ASN A 71 -18.91 13.55 6.46
N ARG A 72 -17.78 13.64 5.78
CA ARG A 72 -16.54 14.28 6.26
C ARG A 72 -15.97 15.19 5.21
N SER A 73 -15.15 16.14 5.65
CA SER A 73 -14.29 16.96 4.79
C SER A 73 -12.83 16.83 5.20
N LEU A 74 -11.93 17.14 4.28
CA LEU A 74 -10.52 17.27 4.62
C LEU A 74 -10.30 18.65 5.26
N ILE A 75 -9.69 18.64 6.42
CA ILE A 75 -9.22 19.85 7.10
C ILE A 75 -7.69 19.89 7.12
N LYS A 76 -7.12 21.08 7.05
CA LYS A 76 -5.69 21.29 7.13
C LYS A 76 -5.28 21.55 8.56
N LEU A 77 -4.43 20.69 9.12
CA LEU A 77 -3.99 20.74 10.51
C LEU A 77 -2.49 20.91 10.60
N TYR A 78 -2.05 21.64 11.61
CA TYR A 78 -0.63 21.74 11.96
C TYR A 78 -0.26 20.62 12.94
N VAL A 79 0.85 19.94 12.70
CA VAL A 79 1.32 18.83 13.54
C VAL A 79 2.23 19.37 14.64
N ASN A 80 1.82 19.22 15.89
CA ASN A 80 2.60 19.59 17.05
C ASN A 80 3.65 18.53 17.39
N SER A 81 4.66 18.94 18.16
CA SER A 81 5.70 18.01 18.62
C SER A 81 5.11 16.91 19.51
N GLY A 82 5.40 15.65 19.16
CA GLY A 82 4.92 14.47 19.90
C GLY A 82 3.53 13.98 19.53
N GLU A 83 2.83 14.61 18.59
CA GLU A 83 1.57 14.10 18.06
C GLU A 83 1.80 12.98 17.03
N SER A 84 1.05 11.91 17.17
CA SER A 84 0.96 10.85 16.16
C SER A 84 -0.25 11.06 15.25
N ILE A 85 -0.19 10.51 14.03
CA ILE A 85 -1.31 10.54 13.09
C ILE A 85 -2.56 9.93 13.71
N ASP A 86 -2.44 8.86 14.48
CA ASP A 86 -3.58 8.23 15.16
C ASP A 86 -4.26 9.14 16.18
N GLN A 87 -3.45 9.87 16.95
CA GLN A 87 -3.99 10.85 17.91
C GLN A 87 -4.73 11.96 17.18
N ILE A 88 -4.15 12.50 16.12
CA ILE A 88 -4.76 13.53 15.29
C ILE A 88 -6.09 13.01 14.70
N ILE A 89 -6.08 11.84 14.06
CA ILE A 89 -7.30 11.26 13.48
C ILE A 89 -8.38 11.07 14.52
N LYS A 90 -8.05 10.54 15.71
CA LYS A 90 -9.01 10.31 16.81
C LYS A 90 -9.56 11.60 17.42
N THR A 91 -8.78 12.66 17.43
CA THR A 91 -9.21 13.97 17.93
C THR A 91 -10.34 14.57 17.08
N TYR A 92 -10.25 14.39 15.76
CA TYR A 92 -11.21 14.98 14.81
C TYR A 92 -12.29 14.00 14.32
N ASN A 93 -12.28 12.75 14.82
CA ASN A 93 -13.25 11.74 14.43
C ASN A 93 -13.61 10.85 15.62
N SER A 94 -14.87 10.74 15.93
CA SER A 94 -15.39 9.84 16.99
C SER A 94 -15.68 8.44 16.44
N ASN A 95 -15.54 7.41 17.29
CA ASN A 95 -15.96 6.02 17.04
C ASN A 95 -15.30 5.35 15.82
N ILE A 96 -14.01 5.62 15.59
CA ILE A 96 -13.26 5.12 14.42
C ILE A 96 -12.30 3.97 14.70
N ASP A 97 -12.24 3.44 15.92
CA ASP A 97 -11.23 2.42 16.30
C ASP A 97 -11.20 1.20 15.38
N LYS A 98 -12.35 0.80 14.83
CA LYS A 98 -12.46 -0.31 13.88
C LYS A 98 -12.03 0.03 12.45
N ASP A 99 -11.97 1.31 12.12
CA ASP A 99 -11.70 1.81 10.78
C ASP A 99 -10.42 2.63 10.70
N ILE A 100 -9.63 2.69 11.77
CA ILE A 100 -8.43 3.54 11.89
C ILE A 100 -7.44 3.34 10.72
N ASP A 101 -7.29 2.10 10.25
CA ASP A 101 -6.37 1.80 9.13
C ASP A 101 -6.86 2.44 7.82
N ALA A 102 -8.18 2.49 7.60
CA ALA A 102 -8.74 3.18 6.45
C ALA A 102 -8.49 4.69 6.50
N PHE A 103 -8.56 5.29 7.69
CA PHE A 103 -8.22 6.70 7.89
C PHE A 103 -6.73 6.97 7.69
N ARG A 104 -5.85 6.12 8.21
CA ARG A 104 -4.40 6.21 7.97
C ARG A 104 -4.07 6.19 6.49
N GLU A 105 -4.71 5.27 5.73
CA GLU A 105 -4.53 5.17 4.30
C GLU A 105 -4.92 6.47 3.58
N VAL A 106 -6.06 7.07 3.95
CA VAL A 106 -6.50 8.35 3.37
C VAL A 106 -5.52 9.47 3.74
N VAL A 107 -5.14 9.60 5.01
CA VAL A 107 -4.17 10.63 5.45
C VAL A 107 -2.84 10.46 4.71
N TYR A 108 -2.32 9.26 4.59
CA TYR A 108 -1.09 8.99 3.85
C TYR A 108 -1.20 9.39 2.37
N LYS A 109 -2.28 9.00 1.70
CA LYS A 109 -2.48 9.27 0.27
C LYS A 109 -2.67 10.76 -0.03
N GLU A 110 -3.40 11.48 0.83
CA GLU A 110 -3.66 12.91 0.67
C GLU A 110 -2.44 13.78 1.07
N ASN A 111 -1.45 13.20 1.76
CA ASN A 111 -0.25 13.89 2.23
C ASN A 111 1.04 13.22 1.74
N GLN A 112 1.05 12.73 0.49
CA GLN A 112 2.25 12.12 -0.09
C GLN A 112 3.44 13.09 -0.06
N GLY A 113 4.59 12.60 0.43
CA GLY A 113 5.80 13.38 0.59
C GLY A 113 5.95 14.07 1.96
N ILE A 114 4.86 14.16 2.75
CA ILE A 114 4.88 14.70 4.12
C ILE A 114 4.73 13.56 5.14
N VAL A 115 3.79 12.66 4.88
CA VAL A 115 3.56 11.46 5.68
C VAL A 115 4.31 10.29 5.07
N SER A 116 5.07 9.56 5.86
CA SER A 116 5.81 8.37 5.42
C SER A 116 4.91 7.13 5.30
N SER A 117 5.40 6.07 4.63
CA SER A 117 4.65 4.81 4.43
C SER A 117 4.32 4.08 5.73
N ASP A 118 5.03 4.34 6.80
CA ASP A 118 4.80 3.83 8.16
C ASP A 118 3.95 4.78 9.01
N TYR A 119 3.27 5.72 8.35
CA TYR A 119 2.34 6.70 8.96
C TYR A 119 3.00 7.63 9.99
N ASN A 120 4.28 7.92 9.80
CA ASN A 120 4.97 8.94 10.60
C ASN A 120 4.92 10.30 9.90
N VAL A 121 4.85 11.36 10.69
CA VAL A 121 4.85 12.76 10.24
C VAL A 121 5.80 13.57 11.10
N GLN A 122 6.43 14.57 10.51
CA GLN A 122 7.32 15.49 11.24
C GLN A 122 6.50 16.62 11.87
N ALA A 123 6.87 16.97 13.10
CA ALA A 123 6.32 18.16 13.74
C ALA A 123 6.67 19.44 12.95
N GLY A 124 5.76 20.36 12.89
CA GLY A 124 5.90 21.60 12.11
C GLY A 124 5.29 21.56 10.72
N GLU A 125 4.88 20.39 10.23
CA GLU A 125 4.23 20.22 8.94
C GLU A 125 2.71 20.45 9.03
N TYR A 126 2.12 20.76 7.88
CA TYR A 126 0.66 20.82 7.72
C TYR A 126 0.18 19.60 6.96
N ILE A 127 -0.81 18.89 7.52
CA ILE A 127 -1.40 17.71 6.90
C ILE A 127 -2.91 17.89 6.68
N LEU A 128 -3.43 17.16 5.70
CA LEU A 128 -4.86 17.04 5.43
C LEU A 128 -5.41 15.81 6.16
N VAL A 129 -6.44 16.00 6.96
CA VAL A 129 -7.03 14.94 7.77
C VAL A 129 -8.55 14.95 7.58
N PRO A 130 -9.20 13.78 7.40
CA PRO A 130 -10.66 13.69 7.42
C PRO A 130 -11.21 14.14 8.77
N SER A 131 -12.23 14.98 8.77
CA SER A 131 -12.91 15.45 9.98
C SER A 131 -14.42 15.36 9.81
N ASN A 132 -15.14 15.05 10.89
CA ASN A 132 -16.58 15.20 10.93
C ASN A 132 -16.93 16.69 10.85
N ASN A 133 -17.82 17.07 9.91
CA ASN A 133 -18.26 18.47 9.68
C ASN A 133 -19.18 19.01 10.79
N ASN A 134 -18.95 18.67 12.04
CA ASN A 134 -19.79 19.09 13.17
C ASN A 134 -19.06 20.05 14.11
N ASP A 135 -18.16 20.89 13.54
CA ASP A 135 -17.59 22.04 14.26
C ASP A 135 -17.64 23.29 13.39
#